data_95e8fcc0241b19c142337d41a7fa2245
#
_entry.id   95e8fcc0241b19c142337d41a7fa2245
#
_cell.length_a   1.000
_cell.length_b   1.000
_cell.length_c   1.000
_cell.angle_alpha   90.00
_cell.angle_beta   90.00
_cell.angle_gamma   90.00
#
_symmetry.space_group_name_H-M   'P 1'
#
loop_
_entity.id
_entity.type
_entity.pdbx_description
1 polymer ?
#
loop_
_entity_poly.entity_id
_entity_poly.type
_entity_poly.pdbx_seq_one_letter_code
_entity_poly.pdbx_strand_id
1 'polypeptide(L)'
;MSSVVNIAKIEEKSDAEKSQKRALIWVGISIVVGLLIWLLPTPVDLGTRGHAFLALLAVIVLLWTSEAIPIGVTSILAGCGLIVFKIQSSSKAWEPFADRTVIFVFFIIMLGVMLGQTSLPNRIMGFILKLGGTNVMRLSFTLCMGATFMAAWTHDATITIILIYAIMPMFLKMGLTADKSNSFTKHFMFMIPLGSACGGGATFLGSGRSPASVELLGKITGYHIGFMEYALYQFVPSMLLGLATWVAVWIIYPPKIKQLPAELAIEKMSPMTSHEKILSFILGITFILWFMTDLTKIHVSAIGGLFIVVCMIFKVVDWKRCLDEYPWNPIMVFGAGFSLGVAMLDTGAGKWIATQIFPIFVNSPWPVVAAGASWLSSIITSFMANAAATALLVPVIVPMANLAGTPVVPIAMAVPLATTFVLLVIG
;
A
#
# COMPACT_ATOMS: atom_id res chain seq x y z
N MET A 1 -38.82 -12.53 19.75
CA MET A 1 -37.35 -12.44 19.76
C MET A 1 -36.65 -13.69 19.22
N SER A 2 -37.06 -14.91 19.57
CA SER A 2 -36.43 -16.17 19.09
C SER A 2 -36.52 -16.39 17.58
N SER A 3 -37.62 -16.02 16.93
CA SER A 3 -37.84 -16.18 15.48
C SER A 3 -36.96 -15.23 14.64
N VAL A 4 -36.72 -13.99 15.07
CA VAL A 4 -35.86 -13.01 14.39
C VAL A 4 -34.39 -13.42 14.47
N VAL A 5 -33.97 -13.95 15.63
CA VAL A 5 -32.62 -14.50 15.82
C VAL A 5 -32.37 -15.74 14.96
N ASN A 6 -33.41 -16.59 14.76
CA ASN A 6 -33.30 -17.76 13.90
C ASN A 6 -33.22 -17.38 12.41
N ILE A 7 -33.98 -16.39 11.96
CA ILE A 7 -33.95 -15.91 10.56
C ILE A 7 -32.55 -15.31 10.27
N ALA A 8 -32.03 -14.43 11.14
CA ALA A 8 -30.70 -13.87 10.97
C ALA A 8 -29.59 -14.94 10.89
N LYS A 9 -29.66 -16.00 11.72
CA LYS A 9 -28.71 -17.13 11.67
C LYS A 9 -28.83 -17.97 10.38
N ILE A 10 -30.04 -18.10 9.83
CA ILE A 10 -30.28 -18.84 8.57
C ILE A 10 -29.73 -18.00 7.39
N GLU A 11 -29.97 -16.70 7.38
CA GLU A 11 -29.42 -15.80 6.36
C GLU A 11 -27.88 -15.76 6.40
N GLU A 12 -27.29 -15.62 7.59
CA GLU A 12 -25.83 -15.64 7.79
C GLU A 12 -25.21 -16.96 7.30
N LYS A 13 -25.86 -18.11 7.57
CA LYS A 13 -25.41 -19.42 7.09
C LYS A 13 -25.55 -19.57 5.57
N SER A 14 -26.64 -19.06 4.98
CA SER A 14 -26.86 -19.05 3.52
C SER A 14 -25.81 -18.19 2.81
N ASP A 15 -25.47 -17.03 3.36
CA ASP A 15 -24.47 -16.12 2.78
C ASP A 15 -23.05 -16.67 2.94
N ALA A 16 -22.74 -17.35 4.05
CA ALA A 16 -21.48 -18.07 4.23
C ALA A 16 -21.31 -19.20 3.20
N GLU A 17 -22.37 -19.99 2.95
CA GLU A 17 -22.35 -21.07 1.94
C GLU A 17 -22.19 -20.53 0.51
N LYS A 18 -22.84 -19.41 0.17
CA LYS A 18 -22.68 -18.74 -1.13
C LYS A 18 -21.26 -18.20 -1.30
N SER A 19 -20.71 -17.57 -0.26
CA SER A 19 -19.34 -17.09 -0.23
C SER A 19 -18.33 -18.21 -0.44
N GLN A 20 -18.50 -19.34 0.26
CA GLN A 20 -17.63 -20.51 0.12
C GLN A 20 -17.70 -21.13 -1.30
N LYS A 21 -18.90 -21.25 -1.88
CA LYS A 21 -19.06 -21.74 -3.27
C LYS A 21 -18.36 -20.79 -4.27
N ARG A 22 -18.51 -19.48 -4.10
CA ARG A 22 -17.82 -18.49 -4.94
C ARG A 22 -16.31 -18.62 -4.81
N ALA A 23 -15.80 -18.79 -3.61
CA ALA A 23 -14.36 -18.98 -3.35
C ALA A 23 -13.82 -20.23 -4.07
N LEU A 24 -14.51 -21.38 -3.95
CA LEU A 24 -14.12 -22.63 -4.64
C LEU A 24 -14.12 -22.49 -6.17
N ILE A 25 -15.08 -21.74 -6.74
CA ILE A 25 -15.13 -21.46 -8.17
C ILE A 25 -13.88 -20.67 -8.61
N TRP A 26 -13.53 -19.61 -7.87
CA TRP A 26 -12.36 -18.81 -8.19
C TRP A 26 -11.04 -19.56 -8.03
N VAL A 27 -10.93 -20.41 -7.01
CA VAL A 27 -9.78 -21.34 -6.87
C VAL A 27 -9.69 -22.26 -8.08
N GLY A 28 -10.82 -22.86 -8.49
CA GLY A 28 -10.88 -23.69 -9.69
C GLY A 28 -10.46 -22.95 -10.96
N ILE A 29 -10.98 -21.73 -11.17
CA ILE A 29 -10.61 -20.88 -12.31
C ILE A 29 -9.10 -20.58 -12.29
N SER A 30 -8.55 -20.21 -11.13
CA SER A 30 -7.13 -19.91 -11.00
C SER A 30 -6.25 -21.11 -11.36
N ILE A 31 -6.60 -22.30 -10.89
CA ILE A 31 -5.89 -23.55 -11.23
C ILE A 31 -5.99 -23.84 -12.73
N VAL A 32 -7.19 -23.73 -13.31
CA VAL A 32 -7.41 -23.98 -14.74
C VAL A 32 -6.58 -23.02 -15.58
N VAL A 33 -6.58 -21.71 -15.25
CA VAL A 33 -5.76 -20.71 -15.98
C VAL A 33 -4.27 -21.04 -15.86
N GLY A 34 -3.79 -21.38 -14.67
CA GLY A 34 -2.40 -21.79 -14.46
C GLY A 34 -2.04 -23.02 -15.29
N LEU A 35 -2.90 -24.05 -15.31
CA LEU A 35 -2.71 -25.25 -16.10
C LEU A 35 -2.74 -24.96 -17.62
N LEU A 36 -3.64 -24.10 -18.07
CA LEU A 36 -3.69 -23.70 -19.48
C LEU A 36 -2.38 -23.03 -19.90
N ILE A 37 -1.86 -22.09 -19.10
CA ILE A 37 -0.56 -21.46 -19.37
C ILE A 37 0.55 -22.52 -19.36
N TRP A 38 0.56 -23.42 -18.38
CA TRP A 38 1.58 -24.48 -18.28
C TRP A 38 1.59 -25.45 -19.48
N LEU A 39 0.42 -25.73 -20.07
CA LEU A 39 0.27 -26.64 -21.21
C LEU A 39 0.61 -25.97 -22.56
N LEU A 40 0.68 -24.64 -22.63
CA LEU A 40 1.13 -23.94 -23.82
C LEU A 40 2.60 -24.25 -24.13
N PRO A 41 3.02 -24.19 -25.39
CA PRO A 41 4.43 -24.35 -25.73
C PRO A 41 5.25 -23.23 -25.06
N THR A 42 6.40 -23.60 -24.49
CA THR A 42 7.31 -22.63 -23.87
C THR A 42 7.80 -21.64 -24.92
N PRO A 43 7.64 -20.31 -24.72
CA PRO A 43 8.19 -19.31 -25.62
C PRO A 43 9.73 -19.47 -25.78
N VAL A 44 10.23 -19.25 -26.99
CA VAL A 44 11.63 -19.54 -27.37
C VAL A 44 12.63 -18.83 -26.43
N ASP A 45 12.35 -17.59 -26.02
CA ASP A 45 13.29 -16.77 -25.24
C ASP A 45 13.04 -16.81 -23.74
N LEU A 46 12.05 -17.58 -23.26
CA LEU A 46 11.64 -17.55 -21.84
C LEU A 46 12.25 -18.70 -21.01
N GLY A 47 12.47 -19.85 -21.61
CA GLY A 47 12.89 -21.06 -20.90
C GLY A 47 11.79 -21.67 -20.02
N THR A 48 11.99 -22.95 -19.65
CA THR A 48 10.97 -23.73 -18.90
C THR A 48 10.69 -23.16 -17.50
N ARG A 49 11.71 -22.65 -16.80
CA ARG A 49 11.55 -22.04 -15.46
C ARG A 49 10.75 -20.74 -15.51
N GLY A 50 10.99 -19.90 -16.53
CA GLY A 50 10.24 -18.67 -16.73
C GLY A 50 8.79 -18.94 -17.10
N HIS A 51 8.54 -19.95 -17.95
CA HIS A 51 7.19 -20.38 -18.29
C HIS A 51 6.40 -20.89 -17.07
N ALA A 52 7.04 -21.76 -16.26
CA ALA A 52 6.47 -22.23 -15.00
C ALA A 52 6.15 -21.07 -14.03
N PHE A 53 7.05 -20.08 -13.97
CA PHE A 53 6.84 -18.87 -13.17
C PHE A 53 5.62 -18.08 -13.64
N LEU A 54 5.42 -17.88 -14.96
CA LEU A 54 4.24 -17.17 -15.48
C LEU A 54 2.93 -17.92 -15.17
N ALA A 55 2.93 -19.25 -15.25
CA ALA A 55 1.78 -20.06 -14.86
C ALA A 55 1.44 -19.88 -13.37
N LEU A 56 2.44 -19.97 -12.49
CA LEU A 56 2.27 -19.72 -11.05
C LEU A 56 1.81 -18.29 -10.78
N LEU A 57 2.43 -17.29 -11.42
CA LEU A 57 2.09 -15.88 -11.25
C LEU A 57 0.62 -15.63 -11.58
N ALA A 58 0.11 -16.20 -12.67
CA ALA A 58 -1.30 -16.06 -13.05
C ALA A 58 -2.24 -16.61 -11.97
N VAL A 59 -1.93 -17.78 -11.38
CA VAL A 59 -2.69 -18.35 -10.26
C VAL A 59 -2.69 -17.41 -9.07
N ILE A 60 -1.53 -16.91 -8.65
CA ILE A 60 -1.40 -16.04 -7.48
C ILE A 60 -2.13 -14.71 -7.68
N VAL A 61 -2.00 -14.10 -8.86
CA VAL A 61 -2.69 -12.83 -9.18
C VAL A 61 -4.22 -13.02 -9.13
N LEU A 62 -4.75 -14.10 -9.73
CA LEU A 62 -6.19 -14.38 -9.69
C LEU A 62 -6.70 -14.64 -8.28
N LEU A 63 -5.92 -15.34 -7.43
CA LEU A 63 -6.28 -15.58 -6.04
C LEU A 63 -6.21 -14.29 -5.20
N TRP A 64 -5.23 -13.41 -5.42
CA TRP A 64 -5.18 -12.11 -4.76
C TRP A 64 -6.34 -11.21 -5.17
N THR A 65 -6.69 -11.20 -6.47
CA THR A 65 -7.79 -10.36 -7.00
C THR A 65 -9.16 -10.82 -6.54
N SER A 66 -9.37 -12.14 -6.50
CA SER A 66 -10.67 -12.71 -6.13
C SER A 66 -10.88 -12.79 -4.62
N GLU A 67 -9.80 -12.68 -3.83
CA GLU A 67 -9.80 -12.93 -2.39
C GLU A 67 -10.47 -14.25 -2.01
N ALA A 68 -10.43 -15.25 -2.92
CA ALA A 68 -11.04 -16.55 -2.75
C ALA A 68 -10.51 -17.31 -1.52
N ILE A 69 -9.25 -17.03 -1.16
CA ILE A 69 -8.62 -17.42 0.10
C ILE A 69 -7.96 -16.16 0.70
N PRO A 70 -7.75 -16.12 2.02
CA PRO A 70 -7.13 -14.96 2.65
C PRO A 70 -5.81 -14.58 1.97
N ILE A 71 -5.62 -13.30 1.70
CA ILE A 71 -4.47 -12.78 0.93
C ILE A 71 -3.11 -13.21 1.52
N GLY A 72 -3.00 -13.30 2.85
CA GLY A 72 -1.80 -13.81 3.52
C GLY A 72 -1.55 -15.29 3.22
N VAL A 73 -2.60 -16.12 3.12
CA VAL A 73 -2.49 -17.55 2.76
C VAL A 73 -2.07 -17.72 1.30
N THR A 74 -2.63 -16.91 0.38
CA THR A 74 -2.19 -16.85 -1.02
C THR A 74 -0.70 -16.48 -1.11
N SER A 75 -0.23 -15.63 -0.21
CA SER A 75 1.18 -15.23 -0.14
C SER A 75 2.11 -16.38 0.26
N ILE A 76 1.66 -17.23 1.19
CA ILE A 76 2.39 -18.47 1.54
C ILE A 76 2.39 -19.42 0.33
N LEU A 77 1.26 -19.56 -0.36
CA LEU A 77 1.15 -20.39 -1.57
C LEU A 77 2.14 -19.94 -2.66
N ALA A 78 2.39 -18.63 -2.81
CA ALA A 78 3.37 -18.12 -3.75
C ALA A 78 4.79 -18.67 -3.45
N GLY A 79 5.25 -18.58 -2.21
CA GLY A 79 6.55 -19.15 -1.78
C GLY A 79 6.62 -20.67 -1.98
N CYS A 80 5.58 -21.39 -1.55
CA CYS A 80 5.49 -22.84 -1.76
C CYS A 80 5.51 -23.22 -3.24
N GLY A 81 4.74 -22.49 -4.07
CA GLY A 81 4.68 -22.72 -5.51
C GLY A 81 6.02 -22.56 -6.21
N LEU A 82 6.81 -21.53 -5.84
CA LEU A 82 8.16 -21.35 -6.38
C LEU A 82 9.06 -22.56 -6.14
N ILE A 83 8.88 -23.26 -5.01
CA ILE A 83 9.66 -24.45 -4.64
C ILE A 83 9.12 -25.69 -5.33
N VAL A 84 7.82 -25.94 -5.23
CA VAL A 84 7.16 -27.15 -5.75
C VAL A 84 7.32 -27.26 -7.26
N PHE A 85 7.17 -26.14 -7.99
CA PHE A 85 7.38 -26.11 -9.44
C PHE A 85 8.87 -25.96 -9.85
N LYS A 86 9.79 -26.09 -8.89
CA LYS A 86 11.24 -26.01 -9.11
C LYS A 86 11.68 -24.72 -9.82
N ILE A 87 10.96 -23.63 -9.60
CA ILE A 87 11.29 -22.31 -10.14
C ILE A 87 12.48 -21.73 -9.38
N GLN A 88 12.46 -21.89 -8.04
CA GLN A 88 13.56 -21.50 -7.15
C GLN A 88 13.86 -22.58 -6.10
N SER A 89 15.05 -22.54 -5.50
CA SER A 89 15.36 -23.33 -4.30
C SER A 89 14.59 -22.81 -3.09
N SER A 90 14.43 -23.66 -2.05
CA SER A 90 13.75 -23.27 -0.81
C SER A 90 14.34 -22.00 -0.19
N SER A 91 15.69 -21.91 -0.11
CA SER A 91 16.34 -20.70 0.42
C SER A 91 15.99 -19.45 -0.38
N LYS A 92 16.10 -19.49 -1.70
CA LYS A 92 15.80 -18.35 -2.57
C LYS A 92 14.32 -17.93 -2.54
N ALA A 93 13.40 -18.87 -2.35
CA ALA A 93 11.97 -18.57 -2.27
C ALA A 93 11.58 -17.88 -0.96
N TRP A 94 12.24 -18.23 0.16
CA TRP A 94 11.92 -17.68 1.48
C TRP A 94 12.81 -16.51 1.93
N GLU A 95 14.05 -16.42 1.41
CA GLU A 95 14.97 -15.32 1.72
C GLU A 95 14.34 -13.93 1.56
N PRO A 96 13.56 -13.62 0.48
CA PRO A 96 12.93 -12.32 0.33
C PRO A 96 11.91 -11.96 1.41
N PHE A 97 11.32 -12.93 2.11
CA PHE A 97 10.44 -12.68 3.25
C PHE A 97 11.17 -12.09 4.46
N ALA A 98 12.47 -12.30 4.55
CA ALA A 98 13.35 -11.74 5.57
C ALA A 98 14.32 -10.67 5.00
N ASP A 99 14.07 -10.17 3.78
CA ASP A 99 14.84 -9.07 3.21
C ASP A 99 14.75 -7.83 4.09
N ARG A 100 15.85 -7.07 4.17
CA ARG A 100 15.94 -5.84 4.99
C ARG A 100 14.80 -4.85 4.73
N THR A 101 14.27 -4.83 3.50
CA THR A 101 13.16 -3.98 3.09
C THR A 101 11.84 -4.49 3.67
N VAL A 102 11.60 -5.81 3.66
CA VAL A 102 10.43 -6.43 4.28
C VAL A 102 10.43 -6.22 5.79
N ILE A 103 11.60 -6.40 6.44
CA ILE A 103 11.79 -6.12 7.86
C ILE A 103 11.55 -4.64 8.18
N PHE A 104 12.00 -3.73 7.31
CA PHE A 104 11.72 -2.30 7.48
C PHE A 104 10.20 -2.01 7.43
N VAL A 105 9.49 -2.57 6.46
CA VAL A 105 8.04 -2.43 6.35
C VAL A 105 7.32 -3.01 7.58
N PHE A 106 7.80 -4.16 8.10
CA PHE A 106 7.31 -4.70 9.36
C PHE A 106 7.40 -3.66 10.50
N PHE A 107 8.54 -3.01 10.65
CA PHE A 107 8.72 -2.00 11.70
C PHE A 107 7.88 -0.74 11.49
N ILE A 108 7.69 -0.30 10.24
CA ILE A 108 6.81 0.85 9.97
C ILE A 108 5.35 0.55 10.31
N ILE A 109 4.84 -0.63 9.95
CA ILE A 109 3.49 -1.04 10.32
C ILE A 109 3.35 -1.13 11.83
N MET A 110 4.35 -1.70 12.52
CA MET A 110 4.40 -1.78 13.97
C MET A 110 4.39 -0.39 14.61
N LEU A 111 5.16 0.57 14.08
CA LEU A 111 5.14 1.97 14.51
C LEU A 111 3.72 2.55 14.39
N GLY A 112 3.03 2.28 13.29
CA GLY A 112 1.64 2.70 13.11
C GLY A 112 0.70 2.13 14.18
N VAL A 113 0.83 0.84 14.52
CA VAL A 113 0.07 0.18 15.59
C VAL A 113 0.39 0.82 16.95
N MET A 114 1.67 1.07 17.24
CA MET A 114 2.11 1.72 18.49
C MET A 114 1.54 3.14 18.63
N LEU A 115 1.55 3.93 17.55
CA LEU A 115 0.93 5.24 17.52
C LEU A 115 -0.58 5.16 17.77
N GLY A 116 -1.25 4.15 17.23
CA GLY A 116 -2.68 3.91 17.40
C GLY A 116 -3.09 3.67 18.87
N GLN A 117 -2.16 3.18 19.72
CA GLN A 117 -2.42 3.00 21.16
C GLN A 117 -2.36 4.32 21.96
N THR A 118 -2.02 5.42 21.33
CA THR A 118 -1.90 6.74 21.95
C THR A 118 -2.92 7.72 21.39
N SER A 119 -3.10 8.89 22.04
CA SER A 119 -3.94 9.94 21.49
C SER A 119 -3.20 10.89 20.53
N LEU A 120 -1.93 10.63 20.20
CA LEU A 120 -1.16 11.46 19.28
C LEU A 120 -1.84 11.64 17.90
N PRO A 121 -2.34 10.58 17.25
CA PRO A 121 -3.06 10.72 15.99
C PRO A 121 -4.29 11.62 16.11
N ASN A 122 -5.05 11.47 17.20
CA ASN A 122 -6.24 12.29 17.44
C ASN A 122 -5.89 13.77 17.67
N ARG A 123 -4.72 14.06 18.25
CA ARG A 123 -4.22 15.45 18.43
C ARG A 123 -3.88 16.09 17.10
N ILE A 124 -3.18 15.36 16.24
CA ILE A 124 -2.84 15.84 14.91
C ILE A 124 -4.13 16.07 14.13
N MET A 125 -5.09 15.15 14.23
CA MET A 125 -6.40 15.32 13.63
C MET A 125 -7.12 16.57 14.14
N GLY A 126 -7.16 16.77 15.44
CA GLY A 126 -7.76 17.96 16.03
C GLY A 126 -7.13 19.27 15.52
N PHE A 127 -5.82 19.27 15.31
CA PHE A 127 -5.13 20.39 14.68
C PHE A 127 -5.60 20.62 13.22
N ILE A 128 -5.68 19.55 12.41
CA ILE A 128 -6.16 19.61 11.02
C ILE A 128 -7.60 20.12 10.96
N LEU A 129 -8.48 19.58 11.81
CA LEU A 129 -9.87 20.00 11.89
C LEU A 129 -10.00 21.47 12.33
N LYS A 130 -9.19 21.90 13.28
CA LYS A 130 -9.13 23.31 13.71
C LYS A 130 -8.72 24.25 12.57
N LEU A 131 -7.75 23.86 11.76
CA LEU A 131 -7.35 24.60 10.56
C LEU A 131 -8.47 24.65 9.52
N GLY A 132 -9.23 23.56 9.35
CA GLY A 132 -10.36 23.47 8.43
C GLY A 132 -11.55 24.32 8.84
N GLY A 133 -11.82 24.41 10.14
CA GLY A 133 -12.95 25.14 10.71
C GLY A 133 -14.30 24.58 10.26
N THR A 134 -15.32 25.44 10.19
CA THR A 134 -16.70 25.05 9.80
C THR A 134 -16.96 25.13 8.30
N ASN A 135 -16.06 25.73 7.52
CA ASN A 135 -16.20 25.81 6.06
C ASN A 135 -15.83 24.47 5.43
N VAL A 136 -16.77 23.83 4.75
CA VAL A 136 -16.62 22.48 4.21
C VAL A 136 -15.52 22.40 3.14
N MET A 137 -15.37 23.41 2.30
CA MET A 137 -14.29 23.43 1.29
C MET A 137 -12.93 23.48 1.96
N ARG A 138 -12.74 24.34 2.94
CA ARG A 138 -11.50 24.49 3.70
C ARG A 138 -11.20 23.22 4.52
N LEU A 139 -12.22 22.65 5.18
CA LEU A 139 -12.10 21.39 5.91
C LEU A 139 -11.70 20.24 5.01
N SER A 140 -12.34 20.12 3.87
CA SER A 140 -12.03 19.12 2.84
C SER A 140 -10.57 19.23 2.38
N PHE A 141 -10.14 20.46 2.04
CA PHE A 141 -8.76 20.72 1.63
C PHE A 141 -7.74 20.35 2.73
N THR A 142 -7.97 20.84 3.96
CA THR A 142 -7.06 20.59 5.08
C THR A 142 -7.00 19.11 5.46
N LEU A 143 -8.12 18.38 5.36
CA LEU A 143 -8.15 16.94 5.59
C LEU A 143 -7.41 16.18 4.48
N CYS A 144 -7.62 16.51 3.22
CA CYS A 144 -6.93 15.85 2.11
C CYS A 144 -5.42 16.07 2.17
N MET A 145 -5.00 17.33 2.23
CA MET A 145 -3.58 17.68 2.29
C MET A 145 -2.92 17.24 3.58
N GLY A 146 -3.65 17.30 4.70
CA GLY A 146 -3.21 16.76 5.98
C GLY A 146 -3.03 15.24 5.94
N ALA A 147 -3.97 14.51 5.34
CA ALA A 147 -3.86 13.07 5.10
C ALA A 147 -2.63 12.75 4.24
N THR A 148 -2.45 13.46 3.12
CA THR A 148 -1.31 13.30 2.22
C THR A 148 0.01 13.58 2.95
N PHE A 149 0.09 14.68 3.69
CA PHE A 149 1.31 15.03 4.43
C PHE A 149 1.63 14.03 5.55
N MET A 150 0.65 13.62 6.33
CA MET A 150 0.85 12.65 7.43
C MET A 150 1.22 11.27 6.90
N ALA A 151 0.60 10.83 5.82
CA ALA A 151 0.90 9.54 5.20
C ALA A 151 2.30 9.48 4.59
N ALA A 152 2.95 10.61 4.34
CA ALA A 152 4.36 10.64 3.98
C ALA A 152 5.30 10.18 5.10
N TRP A 153 4.89 10.30 6.36
CA TRP A 153 5.72 10.05 7.55
C TRP A 153 5.29 8.84 8.36
N THR A 154 4.15 8.24 8.02
CA THR A 154 3.64 7.01 8.62
C THR A 154 2.81 6.26 7.62
N HIS A 155 2.55 4.98 7.87
CA HIS A 155 1.86 4.10 6.93
C HIS A 155 0.49 4.66 6.50
N ASP A 156 0.25 4.75 5.19
CA ASP A 156 -0.93 5.38 4.57
C ASP A 156 -2.27 4.78 5.05
N ALA A 157 -2.35 3.46 5.21
CA ALA A 157 -3.54 2.80 5.73
C ALA A 157 -3.83 3.20 7.19
N THR A 158 -2.80 3.40 8.02
CA THR A 158 -2.95 3.85 9.40
C THR A 158 -3.58 5.24 9.45
N ILE A 159 -3.09 6.18 8.63
CA ILE A 159 -3.65 7.53 8.55
C ILE A 159 -5.09 7.50 8.06
N THR A 160 -5.39 6.69 7.05
CA THR A 160 -6.76 6.51 6.56
C THR A 160 -7.71 6.11 7.67
N ILE A 161 -7.36 5.08 8.45
CA ILE A 161 -8.19 4.57 9.55
C ILE A 161 -8.40 5.64 10.63
N ILE A 162 -7.32 6.30 11.05
CA ILE A 162 -7.37 7.35 12.08
C ILE A 162 -8.29 8.50 11.64
N LEU A 163 -8.13 8.97 10.40
CA LEU A 163 -8.90 10.10 9.89
C LEU A 163 -10.40 9.76 9.71
N ILE A 164 -10.69 8.54 9.25
CA ILE A 164 -12.09 8.07 9.13
C ILE A 164 -12.74 7.98 10.51
N TYR A 165 -12.07 7.37 11.49
CA TYR A 165 -12.62 7.30 12.85
C TYR A 165 -12.80 8.68 13.49
N ALA A 166 -11.94 9.63 13.22
CA ALA A 166 -12.06 10.97 13.75
C ALA A 166 -13.21 11.80 13.12
N ILE A 167 -13.56 11.56 11.85
CA ILE A 167 -14.66 12.27 11.18
C ILE A 167 -16.02 11.58 11.39
N MET A 168 -16.03 10.29 11.75
CA MET A 168 -17.24 9.50 11.93
C MET A 168 -18.22 10.09 12.95
N PRO A 169 -17.80 10.58 14.14
CA PRO A 169 -18.72 11.22 15.10
C PRO A 169 -19.43 12.44 14.53
N MET A 170 -18.76 13.19 13.63
CA MET A 170 -19.39 14.31 12.94
C MET A 170 -20.54 13.83 12.03
N PHE A 171 -20.35 12.76 11.27
CA PHE A 171 -21.41 12.19 10.44
C PHE A 171 -22.60 11.71 11.27
N LEU A 172 -22.34 11.01 12.37
CA LEU A 172 -23.37 10.52 13.27
C LEU A 172 -24.19 11.67 13.88
N LYS A 173 -23.54 12.73 14.35
CA LYS A 173 -24.21 13.94 14.85
C LYS A 173 -25.05 14.65 13.79
N MET A 174 -24.67 14.53 12.51
CA MET A 174 -25.45 15.07 11.38
C MET A 174 -26.58 14.13 10.90
N GLY A 175 -26.77 12.97 11.56
CA GLY A 175 -27.76 11.97 11.16
C GLY A 175 -27.43 11.27 9.83
N LEU A 176 -26.15 11.29 9.43
CA LEU A 176 -25.64 10.61 8.23
C LEU A 176 -25.20 9.20 8.60
N THR A 177 -26.01 8.22 8.24
CA THR A 177 -25.73 6.79 8.41
C THR A 177 -25.34 6.15 7.08
N ALA A 178 -24.80 4.94 7.12
CA ALA A 178 -24.42 4.20 5.91
C ALA A 178 -25.57 4.03 4.92
N ASP A 179 -26.80 3.83 5.43
CA ASP A 179 -28.02 3.68 4.63
C ASP A 179 -28.46 4.98 3.93
N LYS A 180 -27.95 6.13 4.36
CA LYS A 180 -28.25 7.45 3.78
C LYS A 180 -27.01 8.02 3.10
N SER A 181 -26.41 7.24 2.20
CA SER A 181 -25.29 7.68 1.39
C SER A 181 -25.64 8.94 0.59
N ASN A 182 -24.98 10.04 0.90
CA ASN A 182 -25.10 11.30 0.20
C ASN A 182 -23.76 11.80 -0.35
N SER A 183 -23.79 12.81 -1.21
CA SER A 183 -22.59 13.39 -1.81
C SER A 183 -21.56 13.88 -0.78
N PHE A 184 -22.01 14.39 0.37
CA PHE A 184 -21.14 14.86 1.45
C PHE A 184 -20.36 13.72 2.09
N THR A 185 -21.02 12.62 2.46
CA THR A 185 -20.35 11.44 3.03
C THR A 185 -19.41 10.81 2.02
N LYS A 186 -19.85 10.64 0.77
CA LYS A 186 -19.00 10.11 -0.31
C LYS A 186 -17.75 10.96 -0.51
N HIS A 187 -17.89 12.29 -0.49
CA HIS A 187 -16.76 13.21 -0.64
C HIS A 187 -15.63 12.89 0.36
N PHE A 188 -15.93 12.82 1.64
CA PHE A 188 -14.92 12.59 2.67
C PHE A 188 -14.42 11.14 2.70
N MET A 189 -15.30 10.16 2.45
CA MET A 189 -14.95 8.75 2.43
C MET A 189 -14.04 8.36 1.27
N PHE A 190 -14.11 9.05 0.14
CA PHE A 190 -13.15 8.86 -0.97
C PHE A 190 -11.91 9.74 -0.80
N MET A 191 -12.08 10.97 -0.37
CA MET A 191 -10.98 11.94 -0.27
C MET A 191 -9.90 11.51 0.73
N ILE A 192 -10.28 11.01 1.91
CA ILE A 192 -9.33 10.63 2.96
C ILE A 192 -8.44 9.47 2.52
N PRO A 193 -8.96 8.31 2.08
CA PRO A 193 -8.14 7.20 1.63
C PRO A 193 -7.24 7.54 0.43
N LEU A 194 -7.80 8.25 -0.56
CA LEU A 194 -7.05 8.64 -1.74
C LEU A 194 -5.95 9.66 -1.41
N GLY A 195 -6.24 10.64 -0.54
CA GLY A 195 -5.24 11.59 -0.07
C GLY A 195 -4.12 10.91 0.71
N SER A 196 -4.45 9.99 1.64
CA SER A 196 -3.46 9.19 2.38
C SER A 196 -2.62 8.35 1.42
N ALA A 197 -3.24 7.68 0.46
CA ALA A 197 -2.52 6.87 -0.54
C ALA A 197 -1.55 7.71 -1.37
N CYS A 198 -1.89 8.95 -1.76
CA CYS A 198 -0.97 9.87 -2.42
C CYS A 198 0.28 10.14 -1.56
N GLY A 199 0.09 10.41 -0.27
CA GLY A 199 1.19 10.63 0.67
C GLY A 199 2.06 9.41 0.89
N GLY A 200 1.46 8.21 0.83
CA GLY A 200 2.17 6.94 1.00
C GLY A 200 3.34 6.71 0.04
N GLY A 201 3.33 7.37 -1.13
CA GLY A 201 4.43 7.33 -2.10
C GLY A 201 5.56 8.33 -1.85
N ALA A 202 5.38 9.28 -0.93
CA ALA A 202 6.28 10.42 -0.76
C ALA A 202 7.63 10.08 -0.14
N THR A 203 7.67 9.13 0.78
CA THR A 203 8.89 8.64 1.46
C THR A 203 8.85 7.13 1.64
N PHE A 204 9.94 6.54 2.14
CA PHE A 204 9.96 5.10 2.50
C PHE A 204 9.00 4.74 3.63
N LEU A 205 8.63 5.72 4.46
CA LEU A 205 7.79 5.49 5.64
C LEU A 205 6.31 5.37 5.30
N GLY A 206 5.89 6.00 4.21
CA GLY A 206 4.49 6.12 3.85
C GLY A 206 3.87 4.81 3.35
N SER A 207 4.64 3.96 2.66
CA SER A 207 4.14 2.68 2.14
C SER A 207 5.28 1.75 1.75
N GLY A 208 5.07 0.45 1.89
CA GLY A 208 6.05 -0.57 1.53
C GLY A 208 6.42 -0.60 0.04
N ARG A 209 5.60 -0.05 -0.85
CA ARG A 209 5.89 0.04 -2.30
C ARG A 209 7.12 0.90 -2.60
N SER A 210 7.34 1.97 -1.82
CA SER A 210 8.46 2.89 -2.01
C SER A 210 9.83 2.20 -1.81
N PRO A 211 10.12 1.58 -0.64
CA PRO A 211 11.38 0.89 -0.46
C PRO A 211 11.51 -0.36 -1.35
N ALA A 212 10.40 -1.05 -1.71
CA ALA A 212 10.43 -2.17 -2.65
C ALA A 212 10.92 -1.75 -4.04
N SER A 213 10.41 -0.64 -4.56
CA SER A 213 10.82 -0.11 -5.87
C SER A 213 12.32 0.19 -5.90
N VAL A 214 12.83 0.85 -4.88
CA VAL A 214 14.25 1.23 -4.79
C VAL A 214 15.17 0.01 -4.64
N GLU A 215 14.78 -0.95 -3.80
CA GLU A 215 15.58 -2.16 -3.60
C GLU A 215 15.66 -3.00 -4.87
N LEU A 216 14.55 -3.18 -5.59
CA LEU A 216 14.53 -3.90 -6.86
C LEU A 216 15.26 -3.13 -7.97
N LEU A 217 15.11 -1.82 -8.04
CA LEU A 217 15.90 -0.99 -8.94
C LEU A 217 17.40 -1.19 -8.70
N GLY A 218 17.84 -1.15 -7.43
CA GLY A 218 19.22 -1.39 -7.03
C GLY A 218 19.73 -2.78 -7.43
N LYS A 219 18.93 -3.82 -7.25
CA LYS A 219 19.26 -5.19 -7.67
C LYS A 219 19.42 -5.33 -9.19
N ILE A 220 18.67 -4.53 -9.98
CA ILE A 220 18.72 -4.61 -11.45
C ILE A 220 19.83 -3.74 -12.02
N THR A 221 20.04 -2.54 -11.49
CA THR A 221 20.90 -1.51 -12.08
C THR A 221 22.20 -1.29 -11.34
N GLY A 222 22.30 -1.76 -10.09
CA GLY A 222 23.41 -1.42 -9.18
C GLY A 222 23.32 -0.01 -8.59
N TYR A 223 22.28 0.78 -8.95
CA TYR A 223 22.10 2.13 -8.44
C TYR A 223 21.20 2.13 -7.20
N HIS A 224 21.73 2.54 -6.07
CA HIS A 224 21.05 2.56 -4.78
C HIS A 224 20.61 3.99 -4.42
N ILE A 225 19.30 4.19 -4.33
CA ILE A 225 18.70 5.46 -3.91
C ILE A 225 18.57 5.47 -2.39
N GLY A 226 19.09 6.49 -1.74
CA GLY A 226 18.97 6.70 -0.30
C GLY A 226 17.60 7.24 0.13
N PHE A 227 17.37 7.28 1.45
CA PHE A 227 16.09 7.77 2.00
C PHE A 227 15.81 9.23 1.59
N MET A 228 16.81 10.11 1.76
CA MET A 228 16.66 11.52 1.45
C MET A 228 16.51 11.77 -0.05
N GLU A 229 17.31 11.09 -0.86
CA GLU A 229 17.25 11.19 -2.31
C GLU A 229 15.87 10.77 -2.83
N TYR A 230 15.32 9.66 -2.32
CA TYR A 230 13.98 9.23 -2.68
C TYR A 230 12.91 10.26 -2.28
N ALA A 231 13.01 10.79 -1.05
CA ALA A 231 12.07 11.80 -0.58
C ALA A 231 12.12 13.08 -1.44
N LEU A 232 13.30 13.53 -1.85
CA LEU A 232 13.44 14.69 -2.75
C LEU A 232 12.76 14.46 -4.12
N TYR A 233 12.84 13.23 -4.66
CA TYR A 233 12.18 12.91 -5.94
C TYR A 233 10.66 12.78 -5.80
N GLN A 234 10.15 12.25 -4.69
CA GLN A 234 8.76 11.81 -4.59
C GLN A 234 7.87 12.73 -3.76
N PHE A 235 8.42 13.53 -2.86
CA PHE A 235 7.62 14.34 -1.94
C PHE A 235 6.76 15.36 -2.67
N VAL A 236 7.37 16.15 -3.55
CA VAL A 236 6.64 17.18 -4.31
C VAL A 236 5.59 16.55 -5.25
N PRO A 237 5.92 15.55 -6.09
CA PRO A 237 4.92 14.86 -6.89
C PRO A 237 3.76 14.28 -6.07
N SER A 238 4.04 13.68 -4.91
CA SER A 238 3.00 13.14 -4.01
C SER A 238 2.07 14.24 -3.47
N MET A 239 2.62 15.40 -3.08
CA MET A 239 1.80 16.53 -2.62
C MET A 239 0.93 17.10 -3.75
N LEU A 240 1.49 17.24 -4.96
CA LEU A 240 0.73 17.67 -6.14
C LEU A 240 -0.37 16.68 -6.50
N LEU A 241 -0.09 15.40 -6.34
CA LEU A 241 -1.05 14.31 -6.56
C LEU A 241 -2.20 14.36 -5.55
N GLY A 242 -1.90 14.64 -4.26
CA GLY A 242 -2.89 14.88 -3.22
C GLY A 242 -3.78 16.09 -3.54
N LEU A 243 -3.20 17.18 -4.05
CA LEU A 243 -3.95 18.34 -4.50
C LEU A 243 -4.87 18.02 -5.69
N ALA A 244 -4.35 17.29 -6.69
CA ALA A 244 -5.14 16.85 -7.83
C ALA A 244 -6.30 15.93 -7.40
N THR A 245 -6.05 15.04 -6.46
CA THR A 245 -7.05 14.16 -5.85
C THR A 245 -8.14 14.97 -5.15
N TRP A 246 -7.79 15.98 -4.37
CA TRP A 246 -8.77 16.87 -3.75
C TRP A 246 -9.64 17.56 -4.79
N VAL A 247 -9.06 18.11 -5.86
CA VAL A 247 -9.80 18.75 -6.97
C VAL A 247 -10.73 17.73 -7.65
N ALA A 248 -10.22 16.55 -7.98
CA ALA A 248 -11.01 15.50 -8.64
C ALA A 248 -12.22 15.06 -7.80
N VAL A 249 -12.01 14.77 -6.51
CA VAL A 249 -13.10 14.37 -5.61
C VAL A 249 -14.09 15.50 -5.39
N TRP A 250 -13.62 16.76 -5.37
CA TRP A 250 -14.50 17.94 -5.28
C TRP A 250 -15.42 18.07 -6.50
N ILE A 251 -14.92 17.74 -7.69
CA ILE A 251 -15.69 17.78 -8.94
C ILE A 251 -16.68 16.60 -9.02
N ILE A 252 -16.23 15.38 -8.66
CA ILE A 252 -17.03 14.16 -8.80
C ILE A 252 -18.12 14.05 -7.72
N TYR A 253 -17.77 14.41 -6.48
CA TYR A 253 -18.67 14.33 -5.32
C TYR A 253 -18.81 15.70 -4.62
N PRO A 254 -19.35 16.75 -5.27
CA PRO A 254 -19.45 18.08 -4.66
C PRO A 254 -20.34 18.03 -3.42
N PRO A 255 -19.87 18.47 -2.24
CA PRO A 255 -20.67 18.47 -1.04
C PRO A 255 -21.76 19.56 -1.14
N LYS A 256 -23.02 19.17 -0.91
CA LYS A 256 -24.14 20.12 -0.92
C LYS A 256 -24.12 21.06 0.29
N ILE A 257 -23.51 20.63 1.40
CA ILE A 257 -23.37 21.39 2.63
C ILE A 257 -22.12 22.26 2.51
N LYS A 258 -22.25 23.58 2.65
CA LYS A 258 -21.12 24.53 2.55
C LYS A 258 -20.52 24.91 3.90
N GLN A 259 -21.31 24.84 4.96
CA GLN A 259 -20.89 25.16 6.32
C GLN A 259 -21.41 24.11 7.29
N LEU A 260 -20.58 23.70 8.23
CA LEU A 260 -20.95 22.82 9.32
C LEU A 260 -21.57 23.62 10.46
N PRO A 261 -22.53 23.03 11.22
CA PRO A 261 -23.01 23.61 12.46
C PRO A 261 -21.84 23.86 13.43
N ALA A 262 -21.87 25.04 14.12
CA ALA A 262 -20.80 25.39 15.07
C ALA A 262 -20.67 24.40 16.25
N GLU A 263 -21.74 23.69 16.57
CA GLU A 263 -21.81 22.66 17.63
C GLU A 263 -20.98 21.40 17.29
N LEU A 264 -20.60 21.23 16.02
CA LEU A 264 -19.70 20.16 15.56
C LEU A 264 -18.22 20.56 15.70
N ALA A 265 -17.93 21.78 16.20
CA ALA A 265 -16.58 22.22 16.48
C ALA A 265 -15.94 21.31 17.54
N ILE A 266 -14.67 21.04 17.36
CA ILE A 266 -13.87 20.04 18.04
C ILE A 266 -13.81 20.29 19.55
N GLU A 267 -14.03 19.25 20.33
CA GLU A 267 -13.82 19.28 21.77
C GLU A 267 -12.36 19.65 22.11
N LYS A 268 -12.18 20.45 23.17
CA LYS A 268 -10.85 20.80 23.67
C LYS A 268 -10.11 19.52 24.06
N MET A 269 -8.98 19.27 23.43
CA MET A 269 -8.15 18.13 23.79
C MET A 269 -7.53 18.28 25.17
N SER A 270 -7.49 17.20 25.93
CA SER A 270 -6.77 17.13 27.21
C SER A 270 -5.26 17.36 27.02
N PRO A 271 -4.51 17.83 28.02
CA PRO A 271 -3.05 17.94 27.93
C PRO A 271 -2.37 16.61 27.55
N MET A 272 -1.19 16.68 26.92
CA MET A 272 -0.41 15.48 26.59
C MET A 272 0.01 14.72 27.83
N THR A 273 -0.18 13.41 27.83
CA THR A 273 0.32 12.51 28.87
C THR A 273 1.85 12.41 28.82
N SER A 274 2.46 11.94 29.93
CA SER A 274 3.92 11.72 29.95
C SER A 274 4.36 10.69 28.89
N HIS A 275 3.58 9.63 28.69
CA HIS A 275 3.87 8.61 27.67
C HIS A 275 3.82 9.20 26.25
N GLU A 276 2.85 10.06 25.95
CA GLU A 276 2.76 10.72 24.65
C GLU A 276 3.94 11.67 24.41
N LYS A 277 4.40 12.39 25.42
CA LYS A 277 5.59 13.25 25.32
C LYS A 277 6.85 12.44 25.03
N ILE A 278 7.04 11.33 25.76
CA ILE A 278 8.17 10.42 25.57
C ILE A 278 8.11 9.82 24.14
N LEU A 279 6.95 9.31 23.71
CA LEU A 279 6.80 8.76 22.38
C LEU A 279 7.08 9.80 21.29
N SER A 280 6.56 11.01 21.44
CA SER A 280 6.81 12.11 20.49
C SER A 280 8.30 12.45 20.41
N PHE A 281 9.01 12.43 21.52
CA PHE A 281 10.45 12.68 21.59
C PHE A 281 11.24 11.56 20.88
N ILE A 282 10.94 10.29 21.20
CA ILE A 282 11.58 9.12 20.56
C ILE A 282 11.31 9.14 19.05
N LEU A 283 10.07 9.43 18.65
CA LEU A 283 9.69 9.52 17.24
C LEU A 283 10.45 10.64 16.51
N GLY A 284 10.60 11.81 17.15
CA GLY A 284 11.38 12.93 16.61
C GLY A 284 12.84 12.56 16.37
N ILE A 285 13.48 11.88 17.32
CA ILE A 285 14.86 11.37 17.16
C ILE A 285 14.91 10.35 16.03
N THR A 286 13.94 9.44 15.96
CA THR A 286 13.87 8.41 14.92
C THR A 286 13.79 9.03 13.52
N PHE A 287 12.97 10.07 13.33
CA PHE A 287 12.92 10.80 12.06
C PHE A 287 14.25 11.45 11.72
N ILE A 288 14.90 12.12 12.68
CA ILE A 288 16.23 12.72 12.46
C ILE A 288 17.23 11.64 12.00
N LEU A 289 17.25 10.50 12.67
CA LEU A 289 18.12 9.37 12.29
C LEU A 289 17.81 8.82 10.90
N TRP A 290 16.54 8.73 10.50
CA TRP A 290 16.18 8.32 9.13
C TRP A 290 16.63 9.33 8.10
N PHE A 291 16.53 10.65 8.36
CA PHE A 291 17.10 11.69 7.47
C PHE A 291 18.62 11.62 7.37
N MET A 292 19.29 11.14 8.43
CA MET A 292 20.74 11.03 8.47
C MET A 292 21.27 9.68 7.95
N THR A 293 20.43 8.80 7.42
CA THR A 293 20.85 7.46 6.95
C THR A 293 21.94 7.51 5.87
N ASP A 294 21.87 8.48 4.98
CA ASP A 294 22.87 8.66 3.91
C ASP A 294 24.24 9.07 4.47
N LEU A 295 24.26 9.75 5.62
CA LEU A 295 25.50 10.15 6.35
C LEU A 295 25.99 9.02 7.26
N THR A 296 25.10 8.43 8.05
CA THR A 296 25.46 7.42 9.05
C THR A 296 25.70 6.03 8.46
N LYS A 297 25.22 5.78 7.24
CA LYS A 297 25.21 4.47 6.58
C LYS A 297 24.47 3.38 7.36
N ILE A 298 23.68 3.77 8.39
CA ILE A 298 22.84 2.84 9.14
C ILE A 298 21.57 2.60 8.31
N HIS A 299 21.26 1.33 8.06
CA HIS A 299 20.07 0.99 7.29
C HIS A 299 18.80 1.38 8.03
N VAL A 300 17.78 1.89 7.31
CA VAL A 300 16.50 2.37 7.86
C VAL A 300 15.80 1.34 8.75
N SER A 301 15.93 0.03 8.47
CA SER A 301 15.34 -1.04 9.28
C SER A 301 15.95 -1.12 10.69
N ALA A 302 17.27 -0.91 10.84
CA ALA A 302 17.90 -0.92 12.14
C ALA A 302 17.37 0.21 13.03
N ILE A 303 17.17 1.40 12.47
CA ILE A 303 16.59 2.55 13.16
C ILE A 303 15.14 2.26 13.58
N GLY A 304 14.34 1.66 12.68
CA GLY A 304 12.96 1.26 12.98
C GLY A 304 12.86 0.21 14.07
N GLY A 305 13.77 -0.78 14.08
CA GLY A 305 13.87 -1.79 15.15
C GLY A 305 14.25 -1.17 16.50
N LEU A 306 15.25 -0.27 16.51
CA LEU A 306 15.65 0.45 17.72
C LEU A 306 14.54 1.32 18.28
N PHE A 307 13.73 1.98 17.44
CA PHE A 307 12.55 2.71 17.87
C PHE A 307 11.63 1.84 18.74
N ILE A 308 11.29 0.63 18.26
CA ILE A 308 10.43 -0.31 18.98
C ILE A 308 11.05 -0.68 20.34
N VAL A 309 12.34 -1.05 20.35
CA VAL A 309 13.06 -1.43 21.56
C VAL A 309 13.04 -0.30 22.60
N VAL A 310 13.34 0.92 22.18
CA VAL A 310 13.35 2.09 23.06
C VAL A 310 11.94 2.36 23.62
N CYS A 311 10.90 2.28 22.80
CA CYS A 311 9.52 2.44 23.27
C CYS A 311 9.12 1.37 24.30
N MET A 312 9.61 0.13 24.17
CA MET A 312 9.38 -0.93 25.15
C MET A 312 10.13 -0.69 26.46
N ILE A 313 11.38 -0.23 26.40
CA ILE A 313 12.18 0.11 27.60
C ILE A 313 11.46 1.20 28.42
N PHE A 314 10.91 2.21 27.77
CA PHE A 314 10.18 3.29 28.43
C PHE A 314 8.70 2.95 28.73
N LYS A 315 8.26 1.72 28.41
CA LYS A 315 6.88 1.24 28.63
C LYS A 315 5.81 2.21 28.08
N VAL A 316 6.09 2.77 26.91
CA VAL A 316 5.21 3.76 26.26
C VAL A 316 3.93 3.14 25.74
N VAL A 317 3.99 1.88 25.33
CA VAL A 317 2.90 1.09 24.74
C VAL A 317 2.93 -0.35 25.27
N ASP A 318 1.81 -1.08 25.12
CA ASP A 318 1.70 -2.47 25.51
C ASP A 318 2.10 -3.38 24.33
N TRP A 319 3.14 -4.22 24.55
CA TRP A 319 3.67 -5.10 23.51
C TRP A 319 2.69 -6.19 23.09
N LYS A 320 1.96 -6.77 24.07
CA LYS A 320 0.97 -7.81 23.75
C LYS A 320 -0.12 -7.25 22.84
N ARG A 321 -0.63 -6.08 23.20
CA ARG A 321 -1.60 -5.37 22.38
C ARG A 321 -1.04 -5.01 21.00
N CYS A 322 0.25 -4.65 20.90
CA CYS A 322 0.89 -4.42 19.60
C CYS A 322 0.85 -5.67 18.71
N LEU A 323 1.12 -6.86 19.27
CA LEU A 323 1.08 -8.11 18.53
C LEU A 323 -0.34 -8.54 18.13
N ASP A 324 -1.32 -8.32 19.02
CA ASP A 324 -2.73 -8.65 18.78
C ASP A 324 -3.36 -7.75 17.70
N GLU A 325 -2.99 -6.47 17.67
CA GLU A 325 -3.48 -5.47 16.72
C GLU A 325 -2.67 -5.43 15.41
N TYR A 326 -1.54 -6.14 15.33
CA TYR A 326 -0.69 -6.11 14.16
C TYR A 326 -1.36 -6.75 12.94
N PRO A 327 -1.50 -6.05 11.81
CA PRO A 327 -2.10 -6.61 10.60
C PRO A 327 -1.08 -7.50 9.86
N TRP A 328 -1.09 -8.81 10.11
CA TRP A 328 -0.13 -9.76 9.54
C TRP A 328 -0.23 -9.94 8.01
N ASN A 329 -1.44 -9.79 7.44
CA ASN A 329 -1.66 -9.98 6.01
C ASN A 329 -0.78 -9.07 5.13
N PRO A 330 -0.66 -7.74 5.37
CA PRO A 330 0.18 -6.87 4.56
C PRO A 330 1.63 -7.33 4.48
N ILE A 331 2.25 -7.77 5.60
CA ILE A 331 3.64 -8.17 5.59
C ILE A 331 3.86 -9.48 4.81
N MET A 332 2.91 -10.42 4.91
CA MET A 332 2.95 -11.66 4.12
C MET A 332 2.82 -11.37 2.63
N VAL A 333 1.90 -10.49 2.24
CA VAL A 333 1.73 -10.07 0.83
C VAL A 333 2.99 -9.37 0.32
N PHE A 334 3.60 -8.54 1.16
CA PHE A 334 4.83 -7.83 0.80
C PHE A 334 6.00 -8.80 0.57
N GLY A 335 6.20 -9.73 1.50
CA GLY A 335 7.24 -10.78 1.38
C GLY A 335 7.05 -11.64 0.13
N ALA A 336 5.81 -12.08 -0.15
CA ALA A 336 5.49 -12.85 -1.34
C ALA A 336 5.68 -12.06 -2.63
N GLY A 337 5.20 -10.80 -2.68
CA GLY A 337 5.41 -9.91 -3.82
C GLY A 337 6.89 -9.73 -4.12
N PHE A 338 7.71 -9.54 -3.06
CA PHE A 338 9.15 -9.39 -3.19
C PHE A 338 9.82 -10.70 -3.67
N SER A 339 9.37 -11.86 -3.14
CA SER A 339 9.84 -13.18 -3.59
C SER A 339 9.51 -13.44 -5.07
N LEU A 340 8.27 -13.13 -5.48
CA LEU A 340 7.87 -13.22 -6.88
C LEU A 340 8.65 -12.25 -7.78
N GLY A 341 8.92 -11.02 -7.31
CA GLY A 341 9.75 -10.04 -8.02
C GLY A 341 11.17 -10.54 -8.25
N VAL A 342 11.80 -11.12 -7.24
CA VAL A 342 13.14 -11.75 -7.36
C VAL A 342 13.08 -12.97 -8.29
N ALA A 343 12.05 -13.81 -8.17
CA ALA A 343 11.86 -14.95 -9.07
C ALA A 343 11.66 -14.51 -10.53
N MET A 344 10.97 -13.41 -10.75
CA MET A 344 10.78 -12.81 -12.07
C MET A 344 12.11 -12.38 -12.70
N LEU A 345 13.02 -11.81 -11.90
CA LEU A 345 14.38 -11.48 -12.34
C LEU A 345 15.20 -12.74 -12.64
N ASP A 346 15.26 -13.70 -11.71
CA ASP A 346 16.06 -14.90 -11.81
C ASP A 346 15.66 -15.83 -12.96
N THR A 347 14.37 -15.83 -13.33
CA THR A 347 13.84 -16.62 -14.44
C THR A 347 13.91 -15.92 -15.79
N GLY A 348 14.22 -14.63 -15.80
CA GLY A 348 14.18 -13.78 -17.00
C GLY A 348 12.76 -13.44 -17.48
N ALA A 349 11.71 -13.82 -16.74
CA ALA A 349 10.32 -13.57 -17.13
C ALA A 349 10.03 -12.06 -17.24
N GLY A 350 10.59 -11.23 -16.35
CA GLY A 350 10.44 -9.78 -16.41
C GLY A 350 11.02 -9.17 -17.70
N LYS A 351 12.21 -9.63 -18.10
CA LYS A 351 12.83 -9.20 -19.36
C LYS A 351 12.01 -9.67 -20.57
N TRP A 352 11.53 -10.89 -20.54
CA TRP A 352 10.69 -11.43 -21.62
C TRP A 352 9.40 -10.62 -21.76
N ILE A 353 8.66 -10.34 -20.68
CA ILE A 353 7.47 -9.47 -20.71
C ILE A 353 7.85 -8.08 -21.24
N ALA A 354 8.97 -7.52 -20.79
CA ALA A 354 9.45 -6.22 -21.26
C ALA A 354 9.66 -6.20 -22.79
N THR A 355 10.23 -7.27 -23.38
CA THR A 355 10.41 -7.36 -24.83
C THR A 355 9.10 -7.47 -25.59
N GLN A 356 8.04 -8.06 -25.00
CA GLN A 356 6.72 -8.13 -25.62
C GLN A 356 6.01 -6.77 -25.62
N ILE A 357 6.24 -5.95 -24.56
CA ILE A 357 5.61 -4.63 -24.40
C ILE A 357 6.41 -3.54 -25.13
N PHE A 358 7.73 -3.69 -25.23
CA PHE A 358 8.64 -2.70 -25.80
C PHE A 358 8.23 -2.18 -27.20
N PRO A 359 7.74 -3.00 -28.16
CA PRO A 359 7.34 -2.51 -29.48
C PRO A 359 6.34 -1.35 -29.46
N ILE A 360 5.53 -1.23 -28.42
CA ILE A 360 4.56 -0.15 -28.20
C ILE A 360 5.28 1.19 -27.98
N PHE A 361 6.51 1.16 -27.43
CA PHE A 361 7.27 2.33 -27.00
C PHE A 361 8.51 2.62 -27.86
N VAL A 362 8.68 1.93 -28.98
CA VAL A 362 9.80 2.19 -29.89
C VAL A 362 9.79 3.64 -30.34
N ASN A 363 10.94 4.32 -30.23
CA ASN A 363 11.12 5.73 -30.55
C ASN A 363 10.24 6.71 -29.75
N SER A 364 9.60 6.27 -28.68
CA SER A 364 8.81 7.15 -27.83
C SER A 364 9.73 7.99 -26.91
N PRO A 365 9.45 9.29 -26.70
CA PRO A 365 10.18 10.08 -25.73
C PRO A 365 9.92 9.55 -24.31
N TRP A 366 10.89 9.70 -23.42
CA TRP A 366 10.82 9.16 -22.05
C TRP A 366 9.54 9.50 -21.25
N PRO A 367 8.88 10.67 -21.40
CA PRO A 367 7.64 10.95 -20.70
C PRO A 367 6.48 10.05 -21.14
N VAL A 368 6.46 9.63 -22.41
CA VAL A 368 5.45 8.68 -22.93
C VAL A 368 5.68 7.29 -22.34
N VAL A 369 6.94 6.85 -22.26
CA VAL A 369 7.30 5.58 -21.61
C VAL A 369 6.93 5.61 -20.13
N ALA A 370 7.21 6.71 -19.43
CA ALA A 370 6.84 6.90 -18.02
C ALA A 370 5.32 6.89 -17.82
N ALA A 371 4.57 7.55 -18.71
CA ALA A 371 3.11 7.54 -18.70
C ALA A 371 2.55 6.12 -18.91
N GLY A 372 3.08 5.37 -19.89
CA GLY A 372 2.70 3.98 -20.14
C GLY A 372 3.00 3.07 -18.94
N ALA A 373 4.18 3.22 -18.33
CA ALA A 373 4.55 2.51 -17.11
C ALA A 373 3.59 2.85 -15.95
N SER A 374 3.21 4.12 -15.82
CA SER A 374 2.26 4.57 -14.80
C SER A 374 0.86 3.99 -15.03
N TRP A 375 0.35 4.02 -16.25
CA TRP A 375 -0.93 3.42 -16.60
C TRP A 375 -0.95 1.91 -16.34
N LEU A 376 0.07 1.18 -16.77
CA LEU A 376 0.21 -0.24 -16.49
C LEU A 376 0.22 -0.50 -14.97
N SER A 377 0.95 0.32 -14.22
CA SER A 377 1.02 0.21 -12.76
C SER A 377 -0.34 0.43 -12.09
N SER A 378 -1.09 1.44 -12.51
CA SER A 378 -2.43 1.73 -12.00
C SER A 378 -3.45 0.64 -12.35
N ILE A 379 -3.34 0.03 -13.53
CA ILE A 379 -4.18 -1.11 -13.93
C ILE A 379 -3.87 -2.32 -13.04
N ILE A 380 -2.60 -2.71 -12.93
CA ILE A 380 -2.20 -3.91 -12.18
C ILE A 380 -2.51 -3.77 -10.68
N THR A 381 -2.27 -2.59 -10.09
CA THR A 381 -2.60 -2.37 -8.68
C THR A 381 -4.10 -2.41 -8.39
N SER A 382 -4.96 -2.26 -9.41
CA SER A 382 -6.41 -2.44 -9.24
C SER A 382 -6.80 -3.90 -8.95
N PHE A 383 -5.89 -4.85 -9.21
CA PHE A 383 -6.12 -6.29 -9.02
C PHE A 383 -5.30 -6.89 -7.87
N MET A 384 -4.39 -6.13 -7.25
CA MET A 384 -3.57 -6.62 -6.15
C MET A 384 -3.06 -5.48 -5.26
N ALA A 385 -2.49 -5.83 -4.10
CA ALA A 385 -1.91 -4.85 -3.18
C ALA A 385 -0.78 -4.04 -3.84
N ASN A 386 -0.73 -2.73 -3.57
CA ASN A 386 0.20 -1.76 -4.17
C ASN A 386 1.68 -2.21 -4.09
N ALA A 387 2.08 -2.76 -2.96
CA ALA A 387 3.46 -3.22 -2.76
C ALA A 387 3.79 -4.45 -3.61
N ALA A 388 2.86 -5.40 -3.74
CA ALA A 388 3.01 -6.57 -4.60
C ALA A 388 3.05 -6.15 -6.08
N ALA A 389 2.14 -5.25 -6.50
CA ALA A 389 2.14 -4.71 -7.86
C ALA A 389 3.47 -4.03 -8.19
N THR A 390 4.00 -3.19 -7.29
CA THR A 390 5.30 -2.53 -7.47
C THR A 390 6.43 -3.56 -7.58
N ALA A 391 6.45 -4.57 -6.71
CA ALA A 391 7.48 -5.61 -6.72
C ALA A 391 7.49 -6.45 -8.02
N LEU A 392 6.33 -6.65 -8.63
CA LEU A 392 6.21 -7.34 -9.92
C LEU A 392 6.52 -6.43 -11.12
N LEU A 393 6.17 -5.15 -11.05
CA LEU A 393 6.28 -4.25 -12.20
C LEU A 393 7.68 -3.69 -12.38
N VAL A 394 8.41 -3.39 -11.30
CA VAL A 394 9.79 -2.87 -11.42
C VAL A 394 10.69 -3.79 -12.24
N PRO A 395 10.69 -5.15 -12.03
CA PRO A 395 11.45 -6.09 -12.86
C PRO A 395 11.06 -6.15 -14.34
N VAL A 396 9.91 -5.61 -14.72
CA VAL A 396 9.45 -5.49 -16.11
C VAL A 396 9.79 -4.11 -16.68
N ILE A 397 9.47 -3.07 -15.91
CA ILE A 397 9.55 -1.66 -16.37
C ILE A 397 11.00 -1.20 -16.49
N VAL A 398 11.88 -1.61 -15.58
CA VAL A 398 13.30 -1.24 -15.63
C VAL A 398 13.99 -1.79 -16.90
N PRO A 399 13.90 -3.09 -17.22
CA PRO A 399 14.42 -3.60 -18.50
C PRO A 399 13.76 -2.95 -19.73
N MET A 400 12.45 -2.68 -19.68
CA MET A 400 11.75 -1.98 -20.76
C MET A 400 12.30 -0.57 -20.99
N ALA A 401 12.54 0.21 -19.93
CA ALA A 401 13.14 1.53 -20.01
C ALA A 401 14.56 1.48 -20.59
N ASN A 402 15.36 0.49 -20.19
CA ASN A 402 16.69 0.23 -20.77
C ASN A 402 16.63 -0.07 -22.25
N LEU A 403 15.71 -0.94 -22.71
CA LEU A 403 15.51 -1.27 -24.12
C LEU A 403 15.09 -0.05 -24.93
N ALA A 404 14.29 0.83 -24.34
CA ALA A 404 13.86 2.08 -24.96
C ALA A 404 14.95 3.18 -24.98
N GLY A 405 16.12 2.94 -24.36
CA GLY A 405 17.18 3.95 -24.27
C GLY A 405 16.77 5.19 -23.44
N THR A 406 15.83 5.02 -22.50
CA THR A 406 15.26 6.12 -21.70
C THR A 406 15.83 6.14 -20.28
N PRO A 407 15.74 7.28 -19.54
CA PRO A 407 16.21 7.37 -18.17
C PRO A 407 15.45 6.38 -17.27
N VAL A 408 16.16 5.41 -16.70
CA VAL A 408 15.56 4.30 -15.93
C VAL A 408 15.03 4.76 -14.60
N VAL A 409 15.76 5.63 -13.89
CA VAL A 409 15.41 6.06 -12.52
C VAL A 409 14.06 6.78 -12.48
N PRO A 410 13.81 7.84 -13.27
CA PRO A 410 12.50 8.50 -13.27
C PRO A 410 11.34 7.57 -13.60
N ILE A 411 11.54 6.64 -14.55
CA ILE A 411 10.50 5.71 -14.96
C ILE A 411 10.23 4.67 -13.86
N ALA A 412 11.27 4.14 -13.21
CA ALA A 412 11.12 3.24 -12.07
C ALA A 412 10.44 3.93 -10.88
N MET A 413 10.73 5.23 -10.64
CA MET A 413 10.11 6.02 -9.58
C MET A 413 8.64 6.38 -9.88
N ALA A 414 8.21 6.37 -11.13
CA ALA A 414 6.82 6.55 -11.49
C ALA A 414 5.94 5.36 -11.05
N VAL A 415 6.50 4.14 -10.93
CA VAL A 415 5.77 2.93 -10.55
C VAL A 415 5.14 3.03 -9.16
N PRO A 416 5.89 3.29 -8.06
CA PRO A 416 5.30 3.36 -6.72
C PRO A 416 4.34 4.54 -6.56
N LEU A 417 4.49 5.60 -7.35
CA LEU A 417 3.54 6.72 -7.35
C LEU A 417 2.25 6.34 -8.07
N ALA A 418 2.34 5.65 -9.21
CA ALA A 418 1.18 5.25 -10.00
C ALA A 418 0.35 4.13 -9.35
N THR A 419 0.98 3.23 -8.59
CA THR A 419 0.27 2.21 -7.80
C THR A 419 -0.56 2.81 -6.64
N THR A 420 -0.55 4.13 -6.45
CA THR A 420 -1.47 4.85 -5.58
C THR A 420 -2.92 4.79 -6.07
N PHE A 421 -3.12 4.80 -7.39
CA PHE A 421 -4.45 4.92 -7.99
C PHE A 421 -5.01 3.57 -8.39
N VAL A 422 -6.06 3.17 -7.71
CA VAL A 422 -6.91 2.05 -8.13
C VAL A 422 -7.93 2.59 -9.12
N LEU A 423 -7.82 2.19 -10.38
CA LEU A 423 -8.73 2.63 -11.47
C LEU A 423 -10.07 1.90 -11.41
N LEU A 424 -10.10 0.68 -10.87
CA LEU A 424 -11.28 -0.15 -10.73
C LEU A 424 -11.68 -0.17 -9.25
N VAL A 425 -12.65 0.63 -8.88
CA VAL A 425 -13.38 0.44 -7.62
C VAL A 425 -14.36 -0.71 -7.88
N ILE A 426 -13.94 -1.92 -7.58
CA ILE A 426 -14.85 -3.07 -7.53
C ILE A 426 -15.67 -2.86 -6.26
N GLY A 427 -16.89 -2.35 -6.45
CA GLY A 427 -17.87 -2.10 -5.39
C GLY A 427 -18.48 -3.40 -4.84
#